data_15d4ec44615204a67e8e23a9ea0b24fa
#
_entry.id   15d4ec44615204a67e8e23a9ea0b24fa
#
_cell.length_a   1.000
_cell.length_b   1.000
_cell.length_c   1.000
_cell.angle_alpha   90.00
_cell.angle_beta   90.00
_cell.angle_gamma   90.00
#
_symmetry.space_group_name_H-M   'P 1'
#
loop_
_entity.id
_entity.type
_entity.pdbx_description
1 polymer ?
#
loop_
_entity_poly.entity_id
_entity_poly.type
_entity_poly.pdbx_seq_one_letter_code
_entity_poly.pdbx_strand_id
1 'polypeptide(L)'
;MDFSNQKKKFPQTSEEVSLVAVGDISFSRGVERIVRKQNDISYPFLKIRDYLKSADLVFGNLETPITEGPEIPDFEMVFRSNPGTEQALKEAGFSVLSLANNHTSNFGEQGLKDTFTYLTEAGIKYVGAGNNKQEANQPVYFEVNDLKFAFLAYNDTDVVPFSYEATSNHAGTAFMRIEKMREAVKEAKQKTDFVIVSMHAGIEYVNKPNTSQTNFAREAIDAGADLIIGHHPHVVQIMEKYKGKYIFYSLGNFVFDQPQSQETKEGLAIKIYFAKDGISKVSLLPVVMENLAQPRMANQSEAEKILQRLKFSLAGQNIYSWDNGTNNFKKESRGIIYAEIAKSGNTVRQEQMDLDNNSIPENYVLENGRLTITENSKMSWRSPSDWWIDDFVLADSNNDGITDINLSLWKSGNFGSSKPFWRKENDMSIKNHFFVLGFAGGSINQIWSSSNLGEPNCEFQIADVDNDGKNDLIVIEGDYLQEPKCNGNHVAVWKWNGWGFSNNWRSEKGDFSNLEIEEIDGKKHILTDSNRD
;
A
#
# COMPACT_ATOMS: atom_id res chain seq x y z
N MET A 1 -12.42 -45.63 -24.83
CA MET A 1 -11.66 -45.17 -23.66
C MET A 1 -11.58 -43.67 -23.79
N ASP A 2 -12.30 -42.99 -22.92
CA ASP A 2 -12.59 -41.55 -22.97
C ASP A 2 -11.54 -40.81 -22.16
N PHE A 3 -10.76 -39.91 -22.78
CA PHE A 3 -9.80 -39.03 -22.14
C PHE A 3 -10.34 -37.61 -22.11
N SER A 4 -11.42 -37.43 -21.34
CA SER A 4 -11.96 -36.10 -21.09
C SER A 4 -11.41 -35.52 -19.77
N ASN A 5 -10.68 -34.41 -19.89
CA ASN A 5 -10.59 -33.28 -18.93
C ASN A 5 -10.19 -33.58 -17.47
N GLN A 6 -8.92 -33.72 -17.21
CA GLN A 6 -8.36 -33.22 -15.94
C GLN A 6 -7.70 -31.85 -16.19
N LYS A 7 -8.44 -30.76 -15.93
CA LYS A 7 -7.86 -29.44 -15.72
C LYS A 7 -6.96 -29.52 -14.46
N LYS A 8 -5.65 -29.46 -14.64
CA LYS A 8 -4.70 -29.24 -13.54
C LYS A 8 -5.10 -27.93 -12.86
N LYS A 9 -5.59 -28.00 -11.62
CA LYS A 9 -5.65 -26.85 -10.74
C LYS A 9 -4.20 -26.45 -10.43
N PHE A 10 -3.78 -25.31 -10.96
CA PHE A 10 -2.60 -24.61 -10.43
C PHE A 10 -2.87 -24.27 -8.95
N PRO A 11 -1.87 -24.34 -8.05
CA PRO A 11 -2.05 -23.83 -6.70
C PRO A 11 -2.42 -22.34 -6.83
N GLN A 12 -3.57 -21.95 -6.25
CA GLN A 12 -3.96 -20.55 -6.14
C GLN A 12 -2.88 -19.88 -5.29
N THR A 13 -2.23 -18.88 -5.87
CA THR A 13 -1.53 -17.85 -5.10
C THR A 13 -2.50 -17.37 -4.03
N SER A 14 -2.05 -17.17 -2.80
CA SER A 14 -2.87 -16.65 -1.70
C SER A 14 -3.56 -15.39 -2.20
N GLU A 15 -4.89 -15.45 -2.39
CA GLU A 15 -5.64 -14.32 -2.96
C GLU A 15 -5.49 -13.15 -2.01
N GLU A 16 -4.92 -12.05 -2.52
CA GLU A 16 -4.86 -10.77 -1.80
C GLU A 16 -6.28 -10.24 -1.62
N VAL A 17 -6.53 -9.56 -0.51
CA VAL A 17 -7.78 -8.84 -0.28
C VAL A 17 -7.52 -7.35 -0.41
N SER A 18 -8.32 -6.69 -1.21
CA SER A 18 -8.22 -5.25 -1.45
C SER A 18 -9.30 -4.46 -0.68
N LEU A 19 -8.86 -3.37 -0.03
CA LEU A 19 -9.71 -2.38 0.62
C LEU A 19 -9.54 -1.03 -0.08
N VAL A 20 -10.63 -0.45 -0.58
CA VAL A 20 -10.64 0.98 -0.93
C VAL A 20 -11.21 1.76 0.23
N ALA A 21 -10.48 2.78 0.70
CA ALA A 21 -10.97 3.73 1.68
C ALA A 21 -11.01 5.15 1.09
N VAL A 22 -12.08 5.88 1.40
CA VAL A 22 -12.32 7.26 0.92
C VAL A 22 -12.62 8.20 2.08
N GLY A 23 -12.57 9.51 1.81
CA GLY A 23 -12.79 10.56 2.79
C GLY A 23 -14.25 10.78 3.18
N ASP A 24 -14.57 12.02 3.52
CA ASP A 24 -15.85 12.42 4.13
C ASP A 24 -16.99 12.45 3.11
N ILE A 25 -18.14 11.87 3.50
CA ILE A 25 -19.32 11.70 2.66
C ILE A 25 -20.53 12.33 3.35
N SER A 26 -21.16 13.30 2.68
CA SER A 26 -22.43 13.91 3.08
C SER A 26 -23.33 14.14 1.86
N PHE A 27 -24.58 13.66 1.92
CA PHE A 27 -25.59 13.93 0.90
C PHE A 27 -26.52 15.09 1.32
N SER A 28 -26.05 15.97 2.20
CA SER A 28 -26.79 17.11 2.68
C SER A 28 -26.66 18.35 1.80
N ARG A 29 -27.45 19.36 2.03
CA ARG A 29 -27.34 20.73 1.49
C ARG A 29 -27.16 20.77 -0.04
N GLY A 30 -26.02 21.31 -0.53
CA GLY A 30 -25.71 21.43 -1.95
C GLY A 30 -25.66 20.11 -2.69
N VAL A 31 -25.14 19.05 -2.07
CA VAL A 31 -25.13 17.69 -2.66
C VAL A 31 -26.57 17.21 -2.88
N GLU A 32 -27.44 17.34 -1.88
CA GLU A 32 -28.86 16.95 -1.99
C GLU A 32 -29.55 17.66 -3.16
N ARG A 33 -29.36 18.98 -3.30
CA ARG A 33 -29.95 19.76 -4.40
C ARG A 33 -29.46 19.32 -5.77
N ILE A 34 -28.17 18.99 -5.88
CA ILE A 34 -27.58 18.52 -7.13
C ILE A 34 -28.16 17.14 -7.49
N VAL A 35 -28.20 16.20 -6.54
CA VAL A 35 -28.81 14.88 -6.71
C VAL A 35 -30.26 14.99 -7.15
N ARG A 36 -31.04 15.84 -6.50
CA ARG A 36 -32.46 16.10 -6.86
C ARG A 36 -32.59 16.68 -8.28
N LYS A 37 -31.73 17.65 -8.64
CA LYS A 37 -31.69 18.25 -9.98
C LYS A 37 -31.35 17.22 -11.06
N GLN A 38 -30.48 16.28 -10.77
CA GLN A 38 -30.11 15.20 -11.70
C GLN A 38 -31.16 14.08 -11.72
N ASN A 39 -32.09 14.06 -10.78
CA ASN A 39 -33.07 13.00 -10.59
C ASN A 39 -32.42 11.61 -10.50
N ASP A 40 -31.24 11.54 -9.90
CA ASP A 40 -30.46 10.31 -9.75
C ASP A 40 -29.70 10.34 -8.41
N ILE A 41 -30.11 9.50 -7.47
CA ILE A 41 -29.49 9.40 -6.14
C ILE A 41 -28.04 8.89 -6.24
N SER A 42 -27.71 8.11 -7.27
CA SER A 42 -26.37 7.55 -7.52
C SER A 42 -25.44 8.54 -8.23
N TYR A 43 -25.93 9.73 -8.61
CA TYR A 43 -25.15 10.75 -9.34
C TYR A 43 -23.76 11.02 -8.75
N PRO A 44 -23.57 11.14 -7.41
CA PRO A 44 -22.26 11.39 -6.84
C PRO A 44 -21.22 10.32 -7.21
N PHE A 45 -21.62 9.07 -7.40
CA PHE A 45 -20.68 7.96 -7.61
C PHE A 45 -20.46 7.59 -9.08
N LEU A 46 -21.19 8.17 -10.04
CA LEU A 46 -21.18 7.73 -11.45
C LEU A 46 -19.78 7.71 -12.07
N LYS A 47 -18.87 8.63 -11.69
CA LYS A 47 -17.51 8.73 -12.24
C LYS A 47 -16.45 7.92 -11.52
N ILE A 48 -16.78 7.39 -10.34
CA ILE A 48 -15.80 6.70 -9.48
C ILE A 48 -16.24 5.28 -9.09
N ARG A 49 -17.51 4.93 -9.37
CA ARG A 49 -18.13 3.67 -8.96
C ARG A 49 -17.35 2.43 -9.38
N ASP A 50 -16.85 2.41 -10.62
CA ASP A 50 -16.13 1.24 -11.12
C ASP A 50 -14.82 1.02 -10.37
N TYR A 51 -14.14 2.10 -9.98
CA TYR A 51 -12.97 2.02 -9.10
C TYR A 51 -13.33 1.50 -7.71
N LEU A 52 -14.38 2.04 -7.09
CA LEU A 52 -14.84 1.54 -5.79
C LEU A 52 -15.17 0.05 -5.84
N LYS A 53 -15.91 -0.38 -6.86
CA LYS A 53 -16.30 -1.79 -7.07
C LYS A 53 -15.14 -2.72 -7.46
N SER A 54 -13.99 -2.17 -7.80
CA SER A 54 -12.79 -2.98 -8.08
C SER A 54 -12.11 -3.53 -6.82
N ALA A 55 -12.62 -3.19 -5.63
CA ALA A 55 -12.12 -3.67 -4.35
C ALA A 55 -13.07 -4.67 -3.71
N ASP A 56 -12.53 -5.55 -2.87
CA ASP A 56 -13.30 -6.54 -2.10
C ASP A 56 -14.07 -5.88 -0.95
N LEU A 57 -13.49 -4.84 -0.35
CA LEU A 57 -14.08 -4.02 0.71
C LEU A 57 -13.97 -2.54 0.36
N VAL A 58 -15.01 -1.76 0.70
CA VAL A 58 -15.01 -0.30 0.54
C VAL A 58 -15.43 0.35 1.87
N PHE A 59 -14.60 1.29 2.33
CA PHE A 59 -14.77 2.04 3.57
C PHE A 59 -14.88 3.54 3.29
N GLY A 60 -15.69 4.27 4.09
CA GLY A 60 -15.80 5.73 4.08
C GLY A 60 -16.33 6.27 5.40
N ASN A 61 -16.25 7.59 5.60
CA ASN A 61 -16.87 8.26 6.73
C ASN A 61 -18.20 8.88 6.31
N LEU A 62 -19.32 8.36 6.79
CA LEU A 62 -20.66 8.94 6.53
C LEU A 62 -20.93 10.06 7.56
N GLU A 63 -20.64 11.29 7.15
CA GLU A 63 -20.70 12.47 7.99
C GLU A 63 -22.06 13.17 7.92
N THR A 64 -23.11 12.38 8.10
CA THR A 64 -24.50 12.83 8.08
C THR A 64 -25.40 11.70 8.56
N PRO A 65 -26.48 11.97 9.32
CA PRO A 65 -27.52 10.96 9.52
C PRO A 65 -28.36 10.78 8.25
N ILE A 66 -28.85 9.56 8.03
CA ILE A 66 -29.89 9.26 7.03
C ILE A 66 -31.22 9.23 7.76
N THR A 67 -32.05 10.25 7.55
CA THR A 67 -33.36 10.36 8.18
C THR A 67 -34.27 11.29 7.38
N GLU A 68 -35.60 11.17 7.56
CA GLU A 68 -36.55 12.08 6.94
C GLU A 68 -36.47 13.48 7.58
N GLY A 69 -36.79 14.52 6.81
CA GLY A 69 -36.85 15.88 7.30
C GLY A 69 -36.79 16.94 6.19
N PRO A 70 -36.81 18.23 6.57
CA PRO A 70 -36.72 19.32 5.61
C PRO A 70 -35.34 19.42 4.95
N GLU A 71 -35.28 20.05 3.80
CA GLU A 71 -34.04 20.44 3.14
C GLU A 71 -33.20 21.34 4.05
N ILE A 72 -31.89 21.08 4.11
CA ILE A 72 -30.94 21.87 4.89
C ILE A 72 -30.35 22.97 4.01
N PRO A 73 -30.44 24.27 4.43
CA PRO A 73 -29.80 25.37 3.73
C PRO A 73 -28.26 25.27 3.71
N ASP A 74 -27.63 25.85 2.70
CA ASP A 74 -26.18 25.78 2.49
C ASP A 74 -25.32 26.32 3.62
N PHE A 75 -25.79 27.30 4.34
CA PHE A 75 -25.06 27.98 5.42
C PHE A 75 -25.24 27.30 6.78
N GLU A 76 -26.14 26.30 6.88
CA GLU A 76 -26.36 25.59 8.14
C GLU A 76 -25.26 24.57 8.40
N MET A 77 -24.87 24.48 9.67
CA MET A 77 -23.87 23.51 10.14
C MET A 77 -24.53 22.23 10.69
N VAL A 78 -25.74 21.94 10.24
CA VAL A 78 -26.48 20.72 10.51
C VAL A 78 -26.63 19.95 9.22
N PHE A 79 -26.35 18.66 9.24
CA PHE A 79 -26.38 17.81 8.05
C PHE A 79 -27.45 16.75 8.18
N ARG A 80 -28.07 16.42 7.05
CA ARG A 80 -29.07 15.36 6.92
C ARG A 80 -29.11 14.85 5.49
N SER A 81 -29.03 13.57 5.33
CA SER A 81 -29.27 12.89 4.05
C SER A 81 -30.66 12.26 4.00
N ASN A 82 -31.28 12.25 2.84
CA ASN A 82 -32.58 11.61 2.65
C ASN A 82 -32.44 10.08 2.61
N PRO A 83 -33.48 9.35 3.02
CA PRO A 83 -33.65 7.94 2.70
C PRO A 83 -33.47 7.70 1.19
N GLY A 84 -32.82 6.56 0.84
CA GLY A 84 -32.34 6.25 -0.50
C GLY A 84 -30.82 6.48 -0.66
N THR A 85 -30.21 7.33 0.19
CA THR A 85 -28.75 7.53 0.23
C THR A 85 -28.02 6.21 0.48
N GLU A 86 -28.55 5.36 1.37
CA GLU A 86 -28.02 4.03 1.67
C GLU A 86 -27.98 3.12 0.44
N GLN A 87 -28.96 3.24 -0.45
CA GLN A 87 -28.99 2.46 -1.70
C GLN A 87 -27.89 2.93 -2.66
N ALA A 88 -27.70 4.25 -2.81
CA ALA A 88 -26.62 4.80 -3.61
C ALA A 88 -25.24 4.37 -3.09
N LEU A 89 -25.04 4.36 -1.78
CA LEU A 89 -23.81 3.87 -1.12
C LEU A 89 -23.61 2.37 -1.41
N LYS A 90 -24.68 1.56 -1.29
CA LYS A 90 -24.63 0.13 -1.60
C LYS A 90 -24.30 -0.13 -3.06
N GLU A 91 -24.94 0.58 -3.97
CA GLU A 91 -24.69 0.48 -5.41
C GLU A 91 -23.27 0.94 -5.80
N ALA A 92 -22.69 1.87 -5.07
CA ALA A 92 -21.30 2.28 -5.23
C ALA A 92 -20.29 1.25 -4.70
N GLY A 93 -20.74 0.27 -3.88
CA GLY A 93 -19.92 -0.83 -3.38
C GLY A 93 -19.49 -0.69 -1.91
N PHE A 94 -20.00 0.30 -1.16
CA PHE A 94 -19.63 0.46 0.25
C PHE A 94 -20.01 -0.77 1.08
N SER A 95 -19.04 -1.28 1.82
CA SER A 95 -19.17 -2.45 2.69
C SER A 95 -19.32 -2.05 4.16
N VAL A 96 -18.62 -1.00 4.56
CA VAL A 96 -18.60 -0.51 5.93
C VAL A 96 -18.40 1.01 5.97
N LEU A 97 -19.10 1.67 6.89
CA LEU A 97 -19.06 3.12 7.07
C LEU A 97 -18.72 3.48 8.52
N SER A 98 -17.84 4.45 8.71
CA SER A 98 -17.69 5.12 10.01
C SER A 98 -18.87 6.05 10.25
N LEU A 99 -19.45 5.95 11.43
CA LEU A 99 -20.43 6.89 11.95
C LEU A 99 -19.90 7.67 13.17
N ALA A 100 -18.64 7.48 13.55
CA ALA A 100 -18.00 8.24 14.60
C ALA A 100 -17.54 9.60 14.06
N ASN A 101 -18.44 10.58 14.07
CA ASN A 101 -18.15 11.95 13.62
C ASN A 101 -19.07 12.98 14.30
N ASN A 102 -18.84 14.26 14.06
CA ASN A 102 -19.56 15.39 14.67
C ASN A 102 -20.94 15.64 14.08
N HIS A 103 -21.30 15.03 12.94
CA HIS A 103 -22.58 15.26 12.28
C HIS A 103 -23.57 14.09 12.37
N THR A 104 -23.13 12.90 12.72
CA THR A 104 -23.98 11.70 12.81
C THR A 104 -25.20 11.88 13.72
N SER A 105 -25.07 12.65 14.80
CA SER A 105 -26.17 12.89 15.76
C SER A 105 -26.88 14.26 15.56
N ASN A 106 -26.72 14.91 14.40
CA ASN A 106 -27.36 16.21 14.14
C ASN A 106 -28.88 16.21 14.25
N PHE A 107 -29.51 15.07 14.03
CA PHE A 107 -30.97 14.87 14.20
C PHE A 107 -31.29 14.04 15.44
N GLY A 108 -30.42 14.15 16.46
CA GLY A 108 -30.60 13.49 17.75
C GLY A 108 -30.58 11.97 17.67
N GLU A 109 -31.12 11.34 18.73
CA GLU A 109 -31.12 9.88 18.83
C GLU A 109 -31.97 9.22 17.76
N GLN A 110 -33.06 9.86 17.32
CA GLN A 110 -33.95 9.32 16.29
C GLN A 110 -33.23 9.26 14.95
N GLY A 111 -32.59 10.36 14.50
CA GLY A 111 -31.85 10.38 13.23
C GLY A 111 -30.71 9.38 13.20
N LEU A 112 -30.06 9.16 14.35
CA LEU A 112 -29.01 8.14 14.48
C LEU A 112 -29.58 6.72 14.34
N LYS A 113 -30.71 6.41 14.99
CA LYS A 113 -31.41 5.11 14.88
C LYS A 113 -31.97 4.85 13.49
N ASP A 114 -32.53 5.87 12.84
CA ASP A 114 -32.94 5.78 11.44
C ASP A 114 -31.78 5.39 10.55
N THR A 115 -30.61 6.03 10.74
CA THR A 115 -29.38 5.70 10.02
C THR A 115 -28.95 4.25 10.20
N PHE A 116 -29.02 3.72 11.44
CA PHE A 116 -28.74 2.31 11.72
C PHE A 116 -29.67 1.38 10.95
N THR A 117 -30.97 1.72 10.93
CA THR A 117 -31.99 0.95 10.24
C THR A 117 -31.73 0.92 8.73
N TYR A 118 -31.58 2.09 8.10
CA TYR A 118 -31.36 2.19 6.65
C TYR A 118 -30.09 1.48 6.21
N LEU A 119 -28.96 1.67 6.91
CA LEU A 119 -27.70 1.00 6.56
C LEU A 119 -27.82 -0.52 6.72
N THR A 120 -28.48 -1.00 7.79
CA THR A 120 -28.70 -2.43 8.04
C THR A 120 -29.55 -3.06 6.94
N GLU A 121 -30.65 -2.40 6.56
CA GLU A 121 -31.56 -2.86 5.48
C GLU A 121 -30.84 -2.90 4.12
N ALA A 122 -29.96 -1.94 3.84
CA ALA A 122 -29.11 -1.94 2.66
C ALA A 122 -27.99 -3.00 2.72
N GLY A 123 -27.75 -3.64 3.88
CA GLY A 123 -26.67 -4.59 4.07
C GLY A 123 -25.27 -3.93 4.10
N ILE A 124 -25.20 -2.67 4.55
CA ILE A 124 -23.96 -1.95 4.81
C ILE A 124 -23.70 -2.00 6.32
N LYS A 125 -22.53 -2.48 6.71
CA LYS A 125 -22.13 -2.44 8.12
C LYS A 125 -21.67 -1.03 8.51
N TYR A 126 -21.82 -0.67 9.78
CA TYR A 126 -21.33 0.59 10.31
C TYR A 126 -20.56 0.38 11.62
N VAL A 127 -19.69 1.31 11.94
CA VAL A 127 -18.78 1.24 13.09
C VAL A 127 -18.65 2.60 13.75
N GLY A 128 -18.37 2.61 15.07
CA GLY A 128 -18.13 3.84 15.82
C GLY A 128 -19.38 4.56 16.31
N ALA A 129 -20.57 3.94 16.16
CA ALA A 129 -21.83 4.37 16.76
C ALA A 129 -22.68 3.17 17.13
N GLY A 130 -23.62 3.33 18.04
CA GLY A 130 -24.50 2.26 18.49
C GLY A 130 -25.62 2.73 19.40
N ASN A 131 -26.57 1.85 19.72
CA ASN A 131 -27.70 2.13 20.63
C ASN A 131 -27.25 2.34 22.07
N ASN A 132 -26.03 1.95 22.39
CA ASN A 132 -25.42 2.11 23.70
C ASN A 132 -23.89 2.11 23.57
N LYS A 133 -23.20 2.40 24.68
CA LYS A 133 -21.73 2.47 24.73
C LYS A 133 -21.05 1.16 24.29
N GLN A 134 -21.61 0.01 24.62
CA GLN A 134 -21.05 -1.27 24.22
C GLN A 134 -21.07 -1.42 22.71
N GLU A 135 -22.22 -1.22 22.08
CA GLU A 135 -22.37 -1.30 20.62
C GLU A 135 -21.48 -0.30 19.87
N ALA A 136 -21.45 0.97 20.33
CA ALA A 136 -20.65 2.02 19.70
C ALA A 136 -19.15 1.70 19.66
N ASN A 137 -18.63 0.97 20.66
CA ASN A 137 -17.21 0.61 20.77
C ASN A 137 -16.90 -0.79 20.25
N GLN A 138 -17.87 -1.55 19.75
CA GLN A 138 -17.63 -2.89 19.22
C GLN A 138 -16.99 -2.82 17.83
N PRO A 139 -15.99 -3.70 17.55
CA PRO A 139 -15.46 -3.86 16.19
C PRO A 139 -16.50 -4.51 15.28
N VAL A 140 -16.46 -4.13 14.01
CA VAL A 140 -17.19 -4.79 12.94
C VAL A 140 -16.25 -5.72 12.18
N TYR A 141 -16.65 -6.97 12.00
CA TYR A 141 -15.82 -8.03 11.42
C TYR A 141 -16.23 -8.37 9.99
N PHE A 142 -15.20 -8.65 9.17
CA PHE A 142 -15.34 -9.23 7.83
C PHE A 142 -14.40 -10.42 7.69
N GLU A 143 -14.79 -11.36 6.86
CA GLU A 143 -13.94 -12.46 6.40
C GLU A 143 -14.04 -12.52 4.86
N VAL A 144 -12.89 -12.36 4.20
CA VAL A 144 -12.77 -12.33 2.74
C VAL A 144 -11.52 -13.12 2.37
N ASN A 145 -11.64 -14.10 1.48
CA ASN A 145 -10.53 -14.93 1.00
C ASN A 145 -9.64 -15.46 2.15
N ASP A 146 -10.28 -16.03 3.20
CA ASP A 146 -9.61 -16.56 4.39
C ASP A 146 -8.83 -15.53 5.24
N LEU A 147 -8.90 -14.23 4.94
CA LEU A 147 -8.38 -13.14 5.77
C LEU A 147 -9.51 -12.50 6.59
N LYS A 148 -9.23 -12.27 7.88
CA LYS A 148 -10.17 -11.70 8.84
C LYS A 148 -9.81 -10.26 9.16
N PHE A 149 -10.78 -9.37 9.07
CA PHE A 149 -10.64 -7.94 9.29
C PHE A 149 -11.54 -7.48 10.44
N ALA A 150 -11.03 -6.56 11.25
CA ALA A 150 -11.83 -5.81 12.21
C ALA A 150 -11.73 -4.31 11.90
N PHE A 151 -12.86 -3.62 11.91
CA PHE A 151 -12.95 -2.17 11.80
C PHE A 151 -13.40 -1.59 13.12
N LEU A 152 -12.75 -0.52 13.56
CA LEU A 152 -13.09 0.29 14.72
C LEU A 152 -13.11 1.77 14.30
N ALA A 153 -13.97 2.59 14.89
CA ALA A 153 -13.99 4.03 14.58
C ALA A 153 -14.25 4.85 15.84
N TYR A 154 -13.62 6.01 15.92
CA TYR A 154 -13.69 6.91 17.07
C TYR A 154 -13.67 8.37 16.62
N ASN A 155 -14.34 9.25 17.36
CA ASN A 155 -14.28 10.69 17.17
C ASN A 155 -13.59 11.42 18.34
N ASP A 156 -12.91 12.52 18.03
CA ASP A 156 -12.21 13.31 19.03
C ASP A 156 -13.18 14.10 19.92
N THR A 157 -12.81 14.24 21.18
CA THR A 157 -13.56 15.02 22.17
C THR A 157 -13.57 16.52 21.89
N ASP A 158 -12.58 17.01 21.12
CA ASP A 158 -12.43 18.43 20.82
C ASP A 158 -13.30 18.88 19.64
N VAL A 159 -13.78 17.92 18.82
CA VAL A 159 -14.56 18.21 17.61
C VAL A 159 -16.05 17.80 17.74
N VAL A 160 -16.39 16.99 18.73
CA VAL A 160 -17.73 16.44 18.91
C VAL A 160 -18.28 16.78 20.29
N PRO A 161 -19.52 17.29 20.42
CA PRO A 161 -20.12 17.54 21.72
C PRO A 161 -20.17 16.30 22.60
N PHE A 162 -19.82 16.41 23.87
CA PHE A 162 -19.84 15.28 24.82
C PHE A 162 -21.22 14.58 24.90
N SER A 163 -22.31 15.32 24.62
CA SER A 163 -23.65 14.75 24.57
C SER A 163 -23.86 13.71 23.47
N TYR A 164 -22.94 13.62 22.51
CA TYR A 164 -22.97 12.63 21.42
C TYR A 164 -22.29 11.31 21.82
N GLU A 165 -21.52 11.28 22.93
CA GLU A 165 -20.91 10.04 23.42
C GLU A 165 -21.99 9.04 23.83
N ALA A 166 -21.93 7.84 23.28
CA ALA A 166 -22.82 6.74 23.66
C ALA A 166 -22.65 6.40 25.15
N THR A 167 -23.77 6.24 25.86
CA THR A 167 -23.78 5.80 27.26
C THR A 167 -24.40 4.41 27.40
N SER A 168 -24.53 3.88 28.61
CA SER A 168 -25.22 2.60 28.83
C SER A 168 -26.68 2.61 28.34
N ASN A 169 -27.33 3.77 28.30
CA ASN A 169 -28.77 3.92 28.06
C ASN A 169 -29.10 4.94 26.97
N HIS A 170 -28.11 5.42 26.23
CA HIS A 170 -28.29 6.44 25.20
C HIS A 170 -27.47 6.08 23.97
N ALA A 171 -28.12 6.12 22.80
CA ALA A 171 -27.45 5.92 21.52
C ALA A 171 -26.48 7.08 21.22
N GLY A 172 -25.36 6.79 20.61
CA GLY A 172 -24.35 7.80 20.30
C GLY A 172 -23.13 7.21 19.63
N THR A 173 -22.05 7.98 19.64
CA THR A 173 -20.78 7.63 18.99
C THR A 173 -19.71 7.19 19.98
N ALA A 174 -18.68 6.51 19.49
CA ALA A 174 -17.51 6.12 20.26
C ALA A 174 -16.48 7.24 20.24
N PHE A 175 -16.04 7.68 21.41
CA PHE A 175 -15.07 8.73 21.58
C PHE A 175 -13.63 8.20 21.69
N MET A 176 -12.65 8.99 21.25
CA MET A 176 -11.22 8.71 21.33
C MET A 176 -10.75 8.66 22.79
N ARG A 177 -11.00 7.51 23.44
CA ARG A 177 -10.55 7.18 24.79
C ARG A 177 -9.42 6.16 24.66
N ILE A 178 -8.16 6.58 24.79
CA ILE A 178 -6.95 5.77 24.50
C ILE A 178 -7.03 4.39 25.15
N GLU A 179 -7.34 4.32 26.45
CA GLU A 179 -7.38 3.03 27.16
C GLU A 179 -8.47 2.09 26.60
N LYS A 180 -9.65 2.63 26.27
CA LYS A 180 -10.75 1.85 25.68
C LYS A 180 -10.43 1.38 24.26
N MET A 181 -9.86 2.26 23.47
CA MET A 181 -9.38 1.91 22.14
C MET A 181 -8.33 0.82 22.19
N ARG A 182 -7.33 0.93 23.08
CA ARG A 182 -6.29 -0.10 23.29
C ARG A 182 -6.87 -1.47 23.65
N GLU A 183 -7.83 -1.50 24.57
CA GLU A 183 -8.54 -2.73 24.94
C GLU A 183 -9.24 -3.35 23.73
N ALA A 184 -10.02 -2.56 23.00
CA ALA A 184 -10.78 -3.03 21.83
C ALA A 184 -9.86 -3.49 20.68
N VAL A 185 -8.78 -2.75 20.39
CA VAL A 185 -7.79 -3.13 19.36
C VAL A 185 -7.10 -4.44 19.71
N LYS A 186 -6.65 -4.60 20.97
CA LYS A 186 -6.01 -5.85 21.43
C LYS A 186 -6.96 -7.04 21.35
N GLU A 187 -8.22 -6.87 21.73
CA GLU A 187 -9.22 -7.92 21.62
C GLU A 187 -9.52 -8.28 20.16
N ALA A 188 -9.67 -7.28 19.31
CA ALA A 188 -9.89 -7.47 17.87
C ALA A 188 -8.72 -8.21 17.21
N LYS A 189 -7.47 -7.83 17.56
CA LYS A 189 -6.26 -8.46 17.00
C LYS A 189 -6.09 -9.93 17.37
N GLN A 190 -6.66 -10.37 18.49
CA GLN A 190 -6.69 -11.80 18.84
C GLN A 190 -7.64 -12.63 17.95
N LYS A 191 -8.57 -11.99 17.28
CA LYS A 191 -9.64 -12.63 16.51
C LYS A 191 -9.49 -12.45 14.98
N THR A 192 -8.61 -11.55 14.55
CA THR A 192 -8.46 -11.16 13.15
C THR A 192 -7.01 -11.03 12.73
N ASP A 193 -6.78 -11.14 11.42
CA ASP A 193 -5.47 -10.92 10.80
C ASP A 193 -5.14 -9.41 10.75
N PHE A 194 -6.16 -8.57 10.47
CA PHE A 194 -6.00 -7.14 10.33
C PHE A 194 -6.99 -6.34 11.15
N VAL A 195 -6.49 -5.30 11.81
CA VAL A 195 -7.30 -4.32 12.55
C VAL A 195 -7.12 -2.94 11.92
N ILE A 196 -8.22 -2.38 11.45
CA ILE A 196 -8.30 -1.05 10.85
C ILE A 196 -9.00 -0.12 11.84
N VAL A 197 -8.37 1.01 12.19
CA VAL A 197 -8.94 2.01 13.07
C VAL A 197 -9.19 3.30 12.30
N SER A 198 -10.43 3.77 12.32
CA SER A 198 -10.79 5.09 11.81
C SER A 198 -10.82 6.11 12.94
N MET A 199 -10.38 7.33 12.66
CA MET A 199 -10.48 8.46 13.58
C MET A 199 -11.06 9.69 12.88
N HIS A 200 -11.99 10.38 13.52
CA HIS A 200 -12.55 11.65 13.09
C HIS A 200 -12.06 12.73 14.04
N ALA A 201 -10.98 13.43 13.66
CA ALA A 201 -10.21 14.29 14.55
C ALA A 201 -9.38 15.31 13.79
N GLY A 202 -8.95 16.34 14.47
CA GLY A 202 -8.06 17.36 13.92
C GLY A 202 -8.68 18.76 13.93
N ILE A 203 -8.11 19.64 13.13
CA ILE A 203 -8.58 21.02 12.96
C ILE A 203 -9.00 21.19 11.51
N GLU A 204 -10.24 21.65 11.28
CA GLU A 204 -10.77 21.89 9.94
C GLU A 204 -9.84 22.78 9.11
N TYR A 205 -9.65 22.39 7.84
CA TYR A 205 -8.88 23.12 6.82
C TYR A 205 -7.37 23.23 7.10
N VAL A 206 -6.85 22.49 8.09
CA VAL A 206 -5.42 22.43 8.40
C VAL A 206 -4.82 21.15 7.84
N ASN A 207 -3.81 21.26 6.99
CA ASN A 207 -3.17 20.15 6.27
C ASN A 207 -2.10 19.39 7.09
N LYS A 208 -1.98 19.67 8.38
CA LYS A 208 -1.07 18.95 9.29
C LYS A 208 -1.87 18.40 10.47
N PRO A 209 -1.58 17.16 10.90
CA PRO A 209 -2.23 16.58 12.06
C PRO A 209 -1.84 17.33 13.33
N ASN A 210 -2.77 17.41 14.28
CA ASN A 210 -2.51 17.92 15.61
C ASN A 210 -1.98 16.79 16.53
N THR A 211 -1.64 17.15 17.78
CA THR A 211 -1.11 16.20 18.76
C THR A 211 -2.12 15.13 19.16
N SER A 212 -3.43 15.44 19.19
CA SER A 212 -4.48 14.46 19.49
C SER A 212 -4.51 13.36 18.44
N GLN A 213 -4.52 13.75 17.15
CA GLN A 213 -4.48 12.79 16.03
C GLN A 213 -3.23 11.90 16.08
N THR A 214 -2.04 12.52 16.21
CA THR A 214 -0.78 11.77 16.18
C THR A 214 -0.64 10.81 17.36
N ASN A 215 -1.02 11.25 18.56
CA ASN A 215 -0.97 10.42 19.76
C ASN A 215 -1.94 9.24 19.64
N PHE A 216 -3.20 9.49 19.31
CA PHE A 216 -4.20 8.43 19.18
C PHE A 216 -3.85 7.40 18.11
N ALA A 217 -3.41 7.85 16.94
CA ALA A 217 -3.04 6.96 15.84
C ALA A 217 -1.87 6.03 16.21
N ARG A 218 -0.81 6.59 16.82
CA ARG A 218 0.35 5.80 17.25
C ARG A 218 0.02 4.84 18.36
N GLU A 219 -0.82 5.24 19.32
CA GLU A 219 -1.31 4.39 20.40
C GLU A 219 -2.16 3.22 19.88
N ALA A 220 -2.94 3.44 18.82
CA ALA A 220 -3.70 2.38 18.16
C ALA A 220 -2.76 1.36 17.47
N ILE A 221 -1.74 1.83 16.77
CA ILE A 221 -0.70 0.96 16.18
C ILE A 221 0.03 0.17 17.30
N ASP A 222 0.38 0.83 18.40
CA ASP A 222 1.05 0.20 19.53
C ASP A 222 0.17 -0.86 20.22
N ALA A 223 -1.13 -0.72 20.15
CA ALA A 223 -2.10 -1.70 20.62
C ALA A 223 -2.30 -2.88 19.66
N GLY A 224 -1.86 -2.78 18.40
CA GLY A 224 -1.94 -3.84 17.39
C GLY A 224 -2.76 -3.50 16.13
N ALA A 225 -3.15 -2.24 15.91
CA ALA A 225 -3.77 -1.83 14.67
C ALA A 225 -2.77 -1.91 13.50
N ASP A 226 -3.27 -2.28 12.33
CA ASP A 226 -2.48 -2.43 11.11
C ASP A 226 -2.57 -1.23 10.17
N LEU A 227 -3.65 -0.44 10.30
CA LEU A 227 -3.94 0.71 9.46
C LEU A 227 -4.77 1.73 10.23
N ILE A 228 -4.42 3.01 10.07
CA ILE A 228 -5.22 4.14 10.59
C ILE A 228 -5.72 4.98 9.43
N ILE A 229 -7.02 5.33 9.45
CA ILE A 229 -7.69 6.14 8.44
C ILE A 229 -8.36 7.33 9.14
N GLY A 230 -7.91 8.55 8.83
CA GLY A 230 -8.39 9.77 9.46
C GLY A 230 -9.35 10.57 8.58
N HIS A 231 -10.20 11.35 9.26
CA HIS A 231 -11.29 12.16 8.72
C HIS A 231 -11.46 13.44 9.53
N HIS A 232 -12.31 14.38 9.12
CA HIS A 232 -12.70 15.64 9.75
C HIS A 232 -12.00 16.90 9.21
N PRO A 233 -10.67 16.97 8.96
CA PRO A 233 -10.07 18.21 8.49
C PRO A 233 -10.61 18.72 7.15
N HIS A 234 -11.37 17.93 6.40
CA HIS A 234 -11.92 18.24 5.08
C HIS A 234 -10.88 18.61 4.01
N VAL A 235 -9.62 18.42 4.33
CA VAL A 235 -8.46 18.55 3.45
C VAL A 235 -7.55 17.34 3.63
N VAL A 236 -6.84 16.96 2.59
CA VAL A 236 -5.85 15.88 2.67
C VAL A 236 -4.71 16.31 3.59
N GLN A 237 -4.43 15.52 4.62
CA GLN A 237 -3.29 15.71 5.52
C GLN A 237 -2.14 14.78 5.16
N ILE A 238 -0.97 15.02 5.73
CA ILE A 238 0.20 14.16 5.59
C ILE A 238 -0.11 12.71 6.02
N MET A 239 0.61 11.75 5.48
CA MET A 239 0.60 10.38 5.96
C MET A 239 1.90 10.07 6.73
N GLU A 240 1.85 9.06 7.58
CA GLU A 240 2.99 8.61 8.36
C GLU A 240 3.14 7.08 8.25
N LYS A 241 4.38 6.59 8.19
CA LYS A 241 4.69 5.18 8.43
C LYS A 241 5.28 5.04 9.82
N TYR A 242 4.50 4.50 10.76
CA TYR A 242 4.90 4.30 12.16
C TYR A 242 5.01 2.81 12.47
N LYS A 243 6.20 2.36 12.91
CA LYS A 243 6.49 0.93 13.18
C LYS A 243 6.09 0.00 12.02
N GLY A 244 6.31 0.45 10.79
CA GLY A 244 5.97 -0.30 9.59
C GLY A 244 4.49 -0.28 9.18
N LYS A 245 3.61 0.41 9.94
CA LYS A 245 2.18 0.53 9.66
C LYS A 245 1.84 1.92 9.13
N TYR A 246 0.75 2.02 8.34
CA TYR A 246 0.36 3.27 7.71
C TYR A 246 -0.68 4.03 8.52
N ILE A 247 -0.47 5.35 8.63
CA ILE A 247 -1.38 6.31 9.22
C ILE A 247 -1.70 7.36 8.16
N PHE A 248 -2.94 7.41 7.72
CA PHE A 248 -3.50 8.50 6.92
C PHE A 248 -4.25 9.43 7.84
N TYR A 249 -3.72 10.60 8.11
CA TYR A 249 -4.30 11.51 9.11
C TYR A 249 -5.58 12.17 8.65
N SER A 250 -5.76 12.41 7.34
CA SER A 250 -7.04 12.79 6.73
C SER A 250 -7.02 12.50 5.23
N LEU A 251 -8.08 11.86 4.75
CA LEU A 251 -8.30 11.63 3.33
C LEU A 251 -9.02 12.81 2.62
N GLY A 252 -9.38 13.88 3.36
CA GLY A 252 -10.14 15.01 2.85
C GLY A 252 -11.59 14.64 2.50
N ASN A 253 -12.22 15.44 1.68
CA ASN A 253 -13.60 15.22 1.23
C ASN A 253 -13.69 14.22 0.08
N PHE A 254 -14.79 13.45 0.05
CA PHE A 254 -15.10 12.56 -1.08
C PHE A 254 -16.42 12.92 -1.75
N VAL A 255 -17.50 13.12 -0.99
CA VAL A 255 -18.77 13.69 -1.46
C VAL A 255 -19.20 14.75 -0.45
N PHE A 256 -18.93 16.01 -0.75
CA PHE A 256 -19.16 17.10 0.22
C PHE A 256 -19.27 18.47 -0.46
N ASP A 257 -20.21 19.33 -0.02
CA ASP A 257 -20.47 20.64 -0.61
C ASP A 257 -19.68 21.78 0.07
N GLN A 258 -18.35 21.66 0.13
CA GLN A 258 -17.49 22.68 0.73
C GLN A 258 -16.71 23.45 -0.35
N PRO A 259 -17.20 24.60 -0.83
CA PRO A 259 -16.57 25.38 -1.91
C PRO A 259 -15.46 26.32 -1.45
N GLN A 260 -15.16 26.41 -0.14
CA GLN A 260 -14.35 27.46 0.48
C GLN A 260 -12.94 27.56 -0.08
N SER A 261 -12.32 26.45 -0.45
CA SER A 261 -10.99 26.43 -1.04
C SER A 261 -10.90 25.38 -2.15
N GLN A 262 -9.78 25.37 -2.86
CA GLN A 262 -9.48 24.27 -3.79
C GLN A 262 -9.23 22.97 -3.02
N GLU A 263 -8.59 23.05 -1.85
CA GLU A 263 -8.21 21.90 -1.03
C GLU A 263 -9.44 21.14 -0.48
N THR A 264 -10.53 21.85 -0.17
CA THR A 264 -11.79 21.21 0.26
C THR A 264 -12.57 20.54 -0.87
N LYS A 265 -12.19 20.79 -2.14
CA LYS A 265 -12.72 20.10 -3.33
C LYS A 265 -11.87 18.92 -3.75
N GLU A 266 -10.82 18.64 -3.03
CA GLU A 266 -9.85 17.60 -3.31
C GLU A 266 -9.84 16.57 -2.19
N GLY A 267 -9.61 15.33 -2.53
CA GLY A 267 -9.55 14.22 -1.59
C GLY A 267 -8.58 13.14 -2.06
N LEU A 268 -8.47 12.12 -1.25
CA LEU A 268 -7.65 10.96 -1.52
C LEU A 268 -8.49 9.69 -1.33
N ALA A 269 -8.58 8.86 -2.34
CA ALA A 269 -8.95 7.46 -2.18
C ALA A 269 -7.67 6.64 -2.04
N ILE A 270 -7.64 5.71 -1.11
CA ILE A 270 -6.51 4.78 -0.93
C ILE A 270 -6.98 3.37 -1.21
N LYS A 271 -6.21 2.60 -1.97
CA LYS A 271 -6.46 1.17 -2.17
C LYS A 271 -5.33 0.37 -1.55
N ILE A 272 -5.66 -0.50 -0.61
CA ILE A 272 -4.72 -1.26 0.19
C ILE A 272 -4.93 -2.73 -0.09
N TYR A 273 -3.85 -3.45 -0.33
CA TYR A 273 -3.85 -4.88 -0.58
C TYR A 273 -3.26 -5.58 0.64
N PHE A 274 -3.97 -6.59 1.11
CA PHE A 274 -3.61 -7.39 2.28
C PHE A 274 -3.30 -8.81 1.85
N ALA A 275 -2.13 -9.29 2.26
CA ALA A 275 -1.72 -10.69 2.16
C ALA A 275 -1.56 -11.27 3.57
N LYS A 276 -1.40 -12.58 3.70
CA LYS A 276 -1.27 -13.25 5.02
C LYS A 276 -0.15 -12.67 5.92
N ASP A 277 0.89 -12.13 5.32
CA ASP A 277 2.07 -11.60 5.99
C ASP A 277 2.04 -10.08 6.21
N GLY A 278 0.96 -9.41 5.81
CA GLY A 278 0.80 -7.96 6.06
C GLY A 278 0.18 -7.20 4.88
N ILE A 279 0.34 -5.88 4.89
CA ILE A 279 -0.03 -5.03 3.77
C ILE A 279 1.06 -5.20 2.70
N SER A 280 0.65 -5.71 1.52
CA SER A 280 1.55 -5.96 0.39
C SER A 280 1.70 -4.73 -0.51
N LYS A 281 0.62 -3.94 -0.63
CA LYS A 281 0.57 -2.78 -1.53
C LYS A 281 -0.35 -1.69 -1.00
N VAL A 282 0.03 -0.43 -1.24
CA VAL A 282 -0.81 0.76 -1.01
C VAL A 282 -0.81 1.61 -2.28
N SER A 283 -1.99 1.85 -2.84
CA SER A 283 -2.17 2.73 -3.99
C SER A 283 -2.92 3.99 -3.58
N LEU A 284 -2.42 5.14 -3.98
CA LEU A 284 -3.00 6.45 -3.69
C LEU A 284 -3.69 6.98 -4.95
N LEU A 285 -4.99 7.23 -4.86
CA LEU A 285 -5.77 7.82 -5.95
C LEU A 285 -6.27 9.20 -5.53
N PRO A 286 -5.64 10.29 -5.98
CA PRO A 286 -6.19 11.63 -5.81
C PRO A 286 -7.53 11.77 -6.52
N VAL A 287 -8.49 12.40 -5.85
CA VAL A 287 -9.82 12.66 -6.37
C VAL A 287 -10.15 14.15 -6.30
N VAL A 288 -10.96 14.60 -7.24
CA VAL A 288 -11.47 15.99 -7.29
C VAL A 288 -12.98 15.93 -7.40
N MET A 289 -13.67 16.72 -6.57
CA MET A 289 -15.13 16.84 -6.63
C MET A 289 -15.55 17.85 -7.69
N GLU A 290 -16.25 17.37 -8.70
CA GLU A 290 -16.93 18.23 -9.66
C GLU A 290 -18.30 18.65 -9.11
N ASN A 291 -18.65 19.90 -9.37
CA ASN A 291 -19.95 20.46 -8.98
C ASN A 291 -20.26 20.28 -7.48
N LEU A 292 -19.24 20.14 -6.62
CA LEU A 292 -19.39 19.94 -5.15
C LEU A 292 -20.17 18.67 -4.76
N ALA A 293 -20.30 17.70 -5.66
CA ALA A 293 -21.08 16.49 -5.37
C ALA A 293 -20.54 15.22 -6.03
N GLN A 294 -19.71 15.35 -7.07
CA GLN A 294 -19.32 14.20 -7.89
C GLN A 294 -17.81 14.04 -7.91
N PRO A 295 -17.23 13.15 -7.08
CA PRO A 295 -15.82 12.81 -7.15
C PRO A 295 -15.48 12.11 -8.46
N ARG A 296 -14.35 12.49 -9.03
CA ARG A 296 -13.67 11.81 -10.14
C ARG A 296 -12.20 11.64 -9.85
N MET A 297 -11.56 10.77 -10.58
CA MET A 297 -10.09 10.72 -10.57
C MET A 297 -9.51 12.06 -10.99
N ALA A 298 -8.51 12.53 -10.26
CA ALA A 298 -7.76 13.74 -10.59
C ALA A 298 -6.99 13.53 -11.90
N ASN A 299 -6.88 14.58 -12.72
CA ASN A 299 -5.92 14.56 -13.82
C ASN A 299 -4.49 14.70 -13.29
N GLN A 300 -3.47 14.52 -14.14
CA GLN A 300 -2.07 14.53 -13.72
C GLN A 300 -1.68 15.77 -12.90
N SER A 301 -1.99 16.97 -13.39
CA SER A 301 -1.62 18.23 -12.70
C SER A 301 -2.35 18.43 -11.37
N GLU A 302 -3.60 17.95 -11.25
CA GLU A 302 -4.36 17.94 -9.99
C GLU A 302 -3.77 16.92 -9.03
N ALA A 303 -3.46 15.71 -9.52
CA ALA A 303 -2.89 14.62 -8.72
C ALA A 303 -1.55 15.03 -8.11
N GLU A 304 -0.64 15.60 -8.89
CA GLU A 304 0.65 16.10 -8.43
C GLU A 304 0.51 17.09 -7.25
N LYS A 305 -0.43 18.04 -7.35
CA LYS A 305 -0.69 19.03 -6.29
C LYS A 305 -1.25 18.40 -5.01
N ILE A 306 -2.15 17.43 -5.15
CA ILE A 306 -2.74 16.72 -4.00
C ILE A 306 -1.67 15.89 -3.30
N LEU A 307 -0.87 15.13 -4.06
CA LEU A 307 0.15 14.25 -3.53
C LEU A 307 1.33 15.02 -2.90
N GLN A 308 1.70 16.20 -3.42
CA GLN A 308 2.71 17.07 -2.79
C GLN A 308 2.36 17.45 -1.35
N ARG A 309 1.07 17.54 -1.01
CA ARG A 309 0.62 17.84 0.35
C ARG A 309 0.79 16.68 1.31
N LEU A 310 0.81 15.46 0.82
CA LEU A 310 1.04 14.28 1.66
C LEU A 310 2.43 14.27 2.29
N LYS A 311 3.36 15.15 1.87
CA LYS A 311 4.79 15.08 2.22
C LYS A 311 5.41 13.68 2.10
N PHE A 312 4.69 12.77 1.50
CA PHE A 312 5.32 11.63 0.88
C PHE A 312 6.03 12.23 -0.32
N SER A 313 7.32 12.28 -0.23
CA SER A 313 8.14 12.84 -1.28
C SER A 313 8.09 11.92 -2.50
N LEU A 314 7.03 12.04 -3.30
CA LEU A 314 7.10 11.66 -4.71
C LEU A 314 8.10 12.55 -5.46
N ALA A 315 8.43 13.73 -4.90
CA ALA A 315 9.57 14.56 -5.32
C ALA A 315 10.92 13.83 -5.18
N GLY A 316 10.92 12.65 -4.59
CA GLY A 316 12.07 11.78 -4.46
C GLY A 316 12.07 10.57 -5.36
N GLN A 317 10.98 10.20 -6.03
CA GLN A 317 11.01 9.07 -6.95
C GLN A 317 11.55 9.48 -8.32
N ASN A 318 12.58 8.77 -8.76
CA ASN A 318 13.05 8.85 -10.13
C ASN A 318 12.44 7.69 -10.90
N ILE A 319 11.72 8.04 -11.98
CA ILE A 319 11.13 7.07 -12.88
C ILE A 319 11.96 7.09 -14.15
N TYR A 320 12.41 5.94 -14.57
CA TYR A 320 13.11 5.78 -15.82
C TYR A 320 12.36 4.82 -16.72
N SER A 321 12.09 5.24 -17.96
CA SER A 321 11.49 4.41 -18.99
C SER A 321 12.40 4.32 -20.22
N TRP A 322 12.34 3.20 -20.92
CA TRP A 322 13.04 3.03 -22.18
C TRP A 322 12.40 3.85 -23.30
N ASP A 323 13.18 4.69 -23.98
CA ASP A 323 12.76 5.46 -25.14
C ASP A 323 13.29 4.84 -26.44
N ASN A 324 12.44 4.15 -27.16
CA ASN A 324 12.77 3.54 -28.44
C ASN A 324 13.26 4.53 -29.49
N GLY A 325 12.93 5.83 -29.38
CA GLY A 325 13.36 6.87 -30.33
C GLY A 325 14.83 7.28 -30.16
N THR A 326 15.34 7.17 -28.92
CA THR A 326 16.73 7.51 -28.57
C THR A 326 17.57 6.30 -28.20
N ASN A 327 16.97 5.10 -28.11
CA ASN A 327 17.58 3.88 -27.59
C ASN A 327 18.30 4.12 -26.24
N ASN A 328 17.60 4.79 -25.33
CA ASN A 328 18.16 5.14 -24.02
C ASN A 328 17.04 5.25 -22.97
N PHE A 329 17.40 5.15 -21.68
CA PHE A 329 16.47 5.43 -20.60
C PHE A 329 16.31 6.95 -20.44
N LYS A 330 15.07 7.39 -20.36
CA LYS A 330 14.72 8.77 -20.03
C LYS A 330 14.12 8.82 -18.64
N LYS A 331 14.55 9.83 -17.87
CA LYS A 331 13.86 10.21 -16.65
C LYS A 331 12.51 10.81 -17.01
N GLU A 332 11.45 10.19 -16.53
CA GLU A 332 10.09 10.66 -16.75
C GLU A 332 9.73 11.75 -15.72
N SER A 333 9.07 12.79 -16.19
CA SER A 333 8.50 13.84 -15.33
C SER A 333 7.03 13.55 -15.00
N ARG A 334 6.60 12.32 -14.93
CA ARG A 334 5.20 11.95 -14.75
C ARG A 334 4.87 11.66 -13.30
N GLY A 335 3.84 12.34 -12.80
CA GLY A 335 3.28 12.19 -11.47
C GLY A 335 1.95 11.45 -11.46
N ILE A 336 1.89 10.22 -11.91
CA ILE A 336 0.86 9.28 -11.45
C ILE A 336 1.61 8.04 -11.03
N ILE A 337 1.83 7.92 -9.74
CA ILE A 337 2.54 6.80 -9.19
C ILE A 337 1.63 6.13 -8.20
N TYR A 338 1.38 4.88 -8.46
CA TYR A 338 0.99 3.94 -7.45
C TYR A 338 2.22 3.81 -6.53
N ALA A 339 2.18 4.38 -5.34
CA ALA A 339 3.21 4.12 -4.36
C ALA A 339 3.08 2.66 -3.92
N GLU A 340 3.77 1.76 -4.59
CA GLU A 340 4.08 0.48 -3.99
C GLU A 340 5.12 0.73 -2.91
N ILE A 341 4.74 0.47 -1.68
CA ILE A 341 5.65 0.61 -0.57
C ILE A 341 6.20 -0.76 -0.27
N ALA A 342 7.43 -0.98 -0.73
CA ALA A 342 8.18 -2.18 -0.49
C ALA A 342 8.33 -2.49 1.01
N LYS A 343 8.33 -3.75 1.35
CA LYS A 343 8.56 -4.29 2.68
C LYS A 343 9.94 -3.83 3.20
N SER A 344 10.01 -2.95 4.18
CA SER A 344 11.20 -2.76 4.99
C SER A 344 10.97 -3.35 6.37
N GLY A 345 11.60 -4.46 6.64
CA GLY A 345 11.66 -5.09 7.95
C GLY A 345 12.65 -6.23 7.88
N ASN A 346 13.27 -6.62 8.99
CA ASN A 346 14.07 -7.86 9.11
C ASN A 346 13.18 -9.05 8.69
N THR A 347 13.05 -9.29 7.41
CA THR A 347 12.22 -10.34 6.85
C THR A 347 13.10 -11.49 6.41
N VAL A 348 12.79 -12.64 6.90
CA VAL A 348 13.16 -13.90 6.28
C VAL A 348 12.55 -13.82 4.87
N ARG A 349 13.39 -13.58 3.86
CA ARG A 349 12.92 -13.66 2.46
C ARG A 349 12.79 -15.10 2.08
N GLN A 350 11.61 -15.49 1.65
CA GLN A 350 11.30 -16.86 1.28
C GLN A 350 10.63 -16.91 -0.08
N GLU A 351 11.13 -17.78 -0.96
CA GLU A 351 10.55 -18.07 -2.26
C GLU A 351 10.45 -19.59 -2.45
N GLN A 352 9.52 -20.03 -3.30
CA GLN A 352 9.37 -21.44 -3.70
C GLN A 352 9.36 -21.55 -5.21
N MET A 353 10.20 -22.44 -5.76
CA MET A 353 10.26 -22.69 -7.19
C MET A 353 10.90 -24.06 -7.45
N ASP A 354 10.40 -24.80 -8.40
CA ASP A 354 10.99 -26.05 -8.89
C ASP A 354 12.03 -25.70 -9.97
N LEU A 355 13.28 -25.49 -9.58
CA LEU A 355 14.37 -25.13 -10.50
C LEU A 355 15.00 -26.32 -11.20
N ASP A 356 14.96 -27.50 -10.60
CA ASP A 356 15.54 -28.70 -11.24
C ASP A 356 14.52 -29.54 -12.02
N ASN A 357 13.27 -29.04 -12.13
CA ASN A 357 12.16 -29.64 -12.88
C ASN A 357 11.83 -31.08 -12.45
N ASN A 358 12.02 -31.40 -11.16
CA ASN A 358 11.68 -32.72 -10.61
C ASN A 358 10.22 -32.81 -10.12
N SER A 359 9.42 -31.75 -10.29
CA SER A 359 8.03 -31.56 -9.86
C SER A 359 7.87 -31.40 -8.33
N ILE A 360 8.95 -31.12 -7.62
CA ILE A 360 8.97 -30.82 -6.18
C ILE A 360 9.63 -29.46 -5.99
N PRO A 361 8.88 -28.40 -5.65
CA PRO A 361 9.48 -27.09 -5.52
C PRO A 361 10.43 -27.03 -4.32
N GLU A 362 11.59 -26.45 -4.54
CA GLU A 362 12.51 -26.06 -3.51
C GLU A 362 11.99 -24.83 -2.77
N ASN A 363 12.35 -24.74 -1.50
CA ASN A 363 12.11 -23.58 -0.65
C ASN A 363 13.43 -22.85 -0.40
N TYR A 364 13.51 -21.60 -0.85
CA TYR A 364 14.65 -20.69 -0.72
C TYR A 364 14.42 -19.74 0.44
N VAL A 365 15.25 -19.79 1.47
CA VAL A 365 15.11 -18.95 2.67
C VAL A 365 16.40 -18.19 2.91
N LEU A 366 16.33 -16.85 2.79
CA LEU A 366 17.40 -15.92 3.17
C LEU A 366 17.10 -15.36 4.56
N GLU A 367 17.96 -15.72 5.50
CA GLU A 367 17.87 -15.26 6.89
C GLU A 367 19.26 -14.95 7.43
N ASN A 368 19.43 -13.77 8.03
CA ASN A 368 20.71 -13.34 8.64
C ASN A 368 21.92 -13.47 7.68
N GLY A 369 21.74 -13.05 6.42
CA GLY A 369 22.77 -13.11 5.38
C GLY A 369 23.10 -14.52 4.88
N ARG A 370 22.27 -15.52 5.19
CA ARG A 370 22.44 -16.93 4.82
C ARG A 370 21.29 -17.41 3.98
N LEU A 371 21.55 -17.82 2.75
CA LEU A 371 20.59 -18.52 1.91
C LEU A 371 20.65 -20.02 2.18
N THR A 372 19.48 -20.59 2.48
CA THR A 372 19.28 -22.02 2.67
C THR A 372 18.25 -22.51 1.67
N ILE A 373 18.54 -23.61 0.97
CA ILE A 373 17.64 -24.25 0.02
C ILE A 373 17.24 -25.60 0.61
N THR A 374 15.93 -25.83 0.68
CA THR A 374 15.36 -27.09 1.17
C THR A 374 14.36 -27.66 0.18
N GLU A 375 14.35 -28.96 0.04
CA GLU A 375 13.37 -29.73 -0.70
C GLU A 375 12.76 -30.78 0.21
N ASN A 376 11.44 -30.94 0.25
CA ASN A 376 10.75 -31.87 1.16
C ASN A 376 11.21 -31.74 2.62
N SER A 377 11.44 -30.51 3.09
CA SER A 377 11.97 -30.21 4.44
C SER A 377 13.38 -30.74 4.72
N LYS A 378 14.08 -31.22 3.69
CA LYS A 378 15.48 -31.65 3.77
C LYS A 378 16.37 -30.58 3.15
N MET A 379 17.44 -30.21 3.86
CA MET A 379 18.39 -29.23 3.37
C MET A 379 19.17 -29.81 2.15
N SER A 380 19.02 -29.15 1.00
CA SER A 380 19.74 -29.47 -0.23
C SER A 380 21.03 -28.67 -0.31
N TRP A 381 20.98 -27.38 0.10
CA TRP A 381 22.17 -26.52 0.07
C TRP A 381 22.06 -25.37 1.09
N ARG A 382 23.22 -24.86 1.49
CA ARG A 382 23.35 -23.64 2.31
C ARG A 382 24.57 -22.86 1.89
N SER A 383 24.42 -21.52 1.84
CA SER A 383 25.53 -20.63 1.45
C SER A 383 26.78 -20.80 2.35
N PRO A 384 28.00 -20.66 1.78
CA PRO A 384 29.25 -20.72 2.54
C PRO A 384 29.28 -19.75 3.72
N SER A 385 30.03 -20.11 4.78
CA SER A 385 30.02 -19.36 6.04
C SER A 385 30.73 -18.00 5.96
N ASP A 386 31.55 -17.80 4.97
CA ASP A 386 32.27 -16.58 4.65
C ASP A 386 31.52 -15.63 3.69
N TRP A 387 30.29 -16.00 3.29
CA TRP A 387 29.41 -15.16 2.49
C TRP A 387 28.38 -14.48 3.39
N TRP A 388 28.13 -13.21 3.09
CA TRP A 388 26.95 -12.49 3.58
C TRP A 388 26.12 -12.08 2.37
N ILE A 389 24.94 -12.67 2.22
CA ILE A 389 24.02 -12.42 1.11
C ILE A 389 23.06 -11.31 1.52
N ASP A 390 23.03 -10.21 0.75
CA ASP A 390 22.09 -9.11 0.96
C ASP A 390 20.72 -9.46 0.42
N ASP A 391 20.69 -10.05 -0.80
CA ASP A 391 19.44 -10.37 -1.48
C ASP A 391 19.63 -11.46 -2.53
N PHE A 392 18.53 -12.09 -2.95
CA PHE A 392 18.49 -13.04 -4.07
C PHE A 392 17.25 -12.86 -4.93
N VAL A 393 17.36 -13.16 -6.24
CA VAL A 393 16.25 -13.14 -7.20
C VAL A 393 16.31 -14.43 -8.03
N LEU A 394 15.17 -15.12 -8.15
CA LEU A 394 15.02 -16.28 -9.02
C LEU A 394 14.54 -15.80 -10.40
N ALA A 395 15.43 -15.73 -11.36
CA ALA A 395 15.14 -15.28 -12.74
C ALA A 395 16.22 -15.74 -13.71
N ASP A 396 15.88 -15.90 -14.98
CA ASP A 396 16.81 -16.15 -16.07
C ASP A 396 17.59 -14.87 -16.40
N SER A 397 18.75 -14.68 -15.79
CA SER A 397 19.55 -13.47 -15.95
C SER A 397 20.58 -13.54 -17.06
N ASN A 398 20.89 -14.75 -17.53
CA ASN A 398 21.82 -15.02 -18.63
C ASN A 398 21.10 -15.25 -19.97
N ASN A 399 19.77 -15.25 -19.95
CA ASN A 399 18.87 -15.41 -21.12
C ASN A 399 19.08 -16.74 -21.87
N ASP A 400 19.32 -17.84 -21.14
CA ASP A 400 19.44 -19.19 -21.71
C ASP A 400 18.13 -19.99 -21.65
N GLY A 401 17.07 -19.42 -21.11
CA GLY A 401 15.74 -20.00 -20.94
C GLY A 401 15.58 -20.81 -19.64
N ILE A 402 16.59 -20.80 -18.77
CA ILE A 402 16.56 -21.50 -17.47
C ILE A 402 16.61 -20.46 -16.35
N THR A 403 15.76 -20.62 -15.36
CA THR A 403 15.77 -19.74 -14.19
C THR A 403 17.00 -19.98 -13.31
N ASP A 404 17.71 -18.90 -12.98
CA ASP A 404 18.91 -18.90 -12.16
C ASP A 404 18.62 -18.38 -10.75
N ILE A 405 19.54 -18.65 -9.81
CA ILE A 405 19.62 -18.00 -8.50
C ILE A 405 20.62 -16.86 -8.59
N ASN A 406 20.14 -15.63 -8.60
CA ASN A 406 20.94 -14.43 -8.69
C ASN A 406 21.19 -13.88 -7.29
N LEU A 407 22.45 -13.61 -6.91
CA LEU A 407 22.86 -13.20 -5.57
C LEU A 407 23.65 -11.90 -5.58
N SER A 408 23.28 -10.93 -4.76
CA SER A 408 24.16 -9.87 -4.29
C SER A 408 24.73 -10.28 -2.93
N LEU A 409 26.07 -10.34 -2.82
CA LEU A 409 26.71 -10.86 -1.62
C LEU A 409 28.06 -10.20 -1.31
N TRP A 410 28.45 -10.24 -0.05
CA TRP A 410 29.74 -9.80 0.45
C TRP A 410 30.61 -10.98 0.83
N LYS A 411 31.84 -10.97 0.38
CA LYS A 411 32.85 -11.97 0.75
C LYS A 411 34.27 -11.39 0.64
N SER A 412 35.21 -12.05 1.27
CA SER A 412 36.63 -11.75 1.13
C SER A 412 37.20 -12.40 -0.14
N GLY A 413 38.10 -11.69 -0.80
CA GLY A 413 38.86 -12.20 -1.95
C GLY A 413 38.16 -12.02 -3.29
N ASN A 414 38.97 -11.59 -4.25
CA ASN A 414 38.54 -11.24 -5.61
C ASN A 414 38.21 -12.46 -6.49
N PHE A 415 38.65 -13.64 -6.09
CA PHE A 415 38.50 -14.88 -6.85
C PHE A 415 37.95 -16.00 -5.95
N GLY A 416 37.25 -16.96 -6.55
CA GLY A 416 36.92 -18.21 -5.90
C GLY A 416 38.12 -19.16 -5.74
N SER A 417 37.87 -20.45 -5.70
CA SER A 417 38.91 -21.49 -5.61
C SER A 417 39.89 -21.51 -6.79
N SER A 418 39.50 -20.92 -7.91
CA SER A 418 40.28 -20.89 -9.15
C SER A 418 40.75 -19.46 -9.46
N LYS A 419 41.93 -19.10 -8.98
CA LYS A 419 42.57 -17.82 -9.29
C LYS A 419 43.22 -17.87 -10.68
N PRO A 420 43.03 -16.86 -11.56
CA PRO A 420 43.70 -16.78 -12.83
C PRO A 420 45.24 -16.73 -12.68
N PHE A 421 45.96 -17.53 -13.47
CA PHE A 421 47.44 -17.68 -13.35
C PHE A 421 48.22 -16.40 -13.59
N TRP A 422 47.66 -15.44 -14.33
CA TRP A 422 48.27 -14.11 -14.61
C TRP A 422 48.09 -13.08 -13.48
N ARG A 423 47.24 -13.35 -12.47
CA ARG A 423 47.05 -12.49 -11.31
C ARG A 423 47.98 -12.93 -10.17
N LYS A 424 48.87 -12.03 -9.73
CA LYS A 424 49.84 -12.33 -8.66
C LYS A 424 49.19 -12.21 -7.27
N GLU A 425 48.32 -11.24 -7.08
CA GLU A 425 47.70 -10.92 -5.79
C GLU A 425 46.16 -11.13 -5.83
N ASN A 426 45.61 -11.53 -4.71
CA ASN A 426 44.19 -11.58 -4.47
C ASN A 426 43.85 -10.47 -3.46
N ASP A 427 43.02 -9.52 -3.84
CA ASP A 427 42.51 -8.52 -2.90
C ASP A 427 41.58 -9.22 -1.89
N MET A 428 42.07 -9.36 -0.65
CA MET A 428 41.36 -10.04 0.44
C MET A 428 40.43 -9.12 1.21
N SER A 429 40.25 -7.87 0.80
CA SER A 429 39.21 -7.01 1.39
C SER A 429 37.82 -7.61 1.19
N ILE A 430 36.93 -7.32 2.12
CA ILE A 430 35.52 -7.71 1.97
C ILE A 430 34.89 -6.75 0.97
N LYS A 431 34.37 -7.28 -0.12
CA LYS A 431 33.74 -6.51 -1.20
C LYS A 431 32.42 -7.17 -1.61
N ASN A 432 31.57 -6.37 -2.26
CA ASN A 432 30.34 -6.87 -2.85
C ASN A 432 30.62 -7.59 -4.17
N HIS A 433 29.84 -8.63 -4.44
CA HIS A 433 29.89 -9.49 -5.62
C HIS A 433 28.48 -9.76 -6.13
N PHE A 434 28.38 -10.06 -7.42
CA PHE A 434 27.16 -10.57 -8.01
C PHE A 434 27.42 -11.97 -8.58
N PHE A 435 26.62 -12.97 -8.16
CA PHE A 435 26.76 -14.36 -8.58
C PHE A 435 25.49 -14.84 -9.25
N VAL A 436 25.65 -15.64 -10.31
CA VAL A 436 24.60 -16.38 -10.99
C VAL A 436 24.85 -17.85 -10.76
N LEU A 437 23.92 -18.52 -10.11
CA LEU A 437 24.02 -19.93 -9.74
C LEU A 437 22.86 -20.70 -10.34
N GLY A 438 23.16 -21.89 -10.88
CA GLY A 438 22.15 -22.87 -11.27
C GLY A 438 21.88 -23.86 -10.14
N PHE A 439 20.68 -24.45 -10.16
CA PHE A 439 20.33 -25.55 -9.27
C PHE A 439 19.86 -26.73 -10.11
N ALA A 440 20.50 -27.87 -9.98
CA ALA A 440 20.15 -29.07 -10.72
C ALA A 440 20.47 -30.34 -9.91
N GLY A 441 19.52 -31.27 -9.85
CA GLY A 441 19.71 -32.56 -9.15
C GLY A 441 20.09 -32.41 -7.68
N GLY A 442 19.49 -31.41 -6.99
CA GLY A 442 19.74 -31.13 -5.57
C GLY A 442 21.10 -30.48 -5.27
N SER A 443 21.78 -29.96 -6.30
CA SER A 443 23.13 -29.36 -6.15
C SER A 443 23.22 -28.00 -6.83
N ILE A 444 24.00 -27.10 -6.24
CA ILE A 444 24.35 -25.79 -6.81
C ILE A 444 25.54 -25.92 -7.76
N ASN A 445 25.43 -25.32 -8.95
CA ASN A 445 26.52 -25.10 -9.88
C ASN A 445 26.68 -23.58 -10.12
N GLN A 446 27.93 -23.11 -10.12
CA GLN A 446 28.21 -21.71 -10.44
C GLN A 446 28.20 -21.51 -11.96
N ILE A 447 27.26 -20.69 -12.45
CA ILE A 447 27.17 -20.31 -13.86
C ILE A 447 28.14 -19.16 -14.12
N TRP A 448 28.05 -18.11 -13.29
CA TRP A 448 28.93 -16.95 -13.41
C TRP A 448 29.16 -16.29 -12.04
N SER A 449 30.27 -15.56 -11.92
CA SER A 449 30.56 -14.75 -10.74
C SER A 449 31.41 -13.53 -11.12
N SER A 450 31.04 -12.39 -10.55
CA SER A 450 31.87 -11.20 -10.66
C SER A 450 33.17 -11.35 -9.86
N SER A 451 34.21 -10.59 -10.24
CA SER A 451 35.27 -10.18 -9.31
C SER A 451 34.71 -9.15 -8.30
N ASN A 452 35.56 -8.58 -7.43
CA ASN A 452 35.16 -7.45 -6.58
C ASN A 452 34.52 -6.37 -7.46
N LEU A 453 33.28 -5.98 -7.14
CA LEU A 453 32.61 -4.89 -7.85
C LEU A 453 33.31 -3.57 -7.52
N GLY A 454 33.41 -2.66 -8.49
CA GLY A 454 33.96 -1.32 -8.28
C GLY A 454 33.09 -0.48 -7.36
N GLU A 455 31.78 -0.67 -7.48
CA GLU A 455 30.73 -0.08 -6.65
C GLU A 455 29.82 -1.23 -6.18
N PRO A 456 29.39 -1.28 -4.90
CA PRO A 456 28.53 -2.34 -4.41
C PRO A 456 27.11 -2.21 -4.96
N ASN A 457 26.45 -3.34 -5.21
CA ASN A 457 25.03 -3.40 -5.51
C ASN A 457 24.22 -3.28 -4.20
N CYS A 458 23.62 -2.13 -3.95
CA CYS A 458 22.77 -1.90 -2.79
C CYS A 458 21.44 -2.66 -2.90
N GLU A 459 20.87 -2.65 -4.08
CA GLU A 459 19.63 -3.34 -4.44
C GLU A 459 19.72 -3.81 -5.88
N PHE A 460 19.02 -4.87 -6.25
CA PHE A 460 18.96 -5.32 -7.64
C PHE A 460 17.64 -5.99 -7.99
N GLN A 461 17.30 -5.96 -9.29
CA GLN A 461 16.17 -6.65 -9.91
C GLN A 461 16.60 -7.26 -11.24
N ILE A 462 15.85 -8.25 -11.72
CA ILE A 462 16.05 -8.89 -13.04
C ILE A 462 14.74 -8.75 -13.82
N ALA A 463 14.76 -8.04 -14.93
CA ALA A 463 13.59 -7.86 -15.80
C ALA A 463 14.00 -7.37 -17.19
N ASP A 464 13.18 -7.65 -18.20
CA ASP A 464 13.29 -7.03 -19.52
C ASP A 464 12.74 -5.59 -19.44
N VAL A 465 13.60 -4.59 -19.27
CA VAL A 465 13.19 -3.19 -19.05
C VAL A 465 13.24 -2.33 -20.30
N ASP A 466 13.79 -2.81 -21.39
CA ASP A 466 13.78 -2.13 -22.69
C ASP A 466 12.96 -2.85 -23.77
N ASN A 467 12.26 -3.92 -23.38
CA ASN A 467 11.38 -4.72 -24.23
C ASN A 467 12.08 -5.35 -25.45
N ASP A 468 13.35 -5.75 -25.29
CA ASP A 468 14.10 -6.48 -26.32
C ASP A 468 13.89 -8.00 -26.25
N GLY A 469 13.08 -8.49 -25.31
CA GLY A 469 12.77 -9.89 -25.06
C GLY A 469 13.82 -10.62 -24.23
N LYS A 470 14.75 -9.88 -23.62
CA LYS A 470 15.81 -10.40 -22.75
C LYS A 470 15.79 -9.72 -21.40
N ASN A 471 16.02 -10.47 -20.34
CA ASN A 471 16.13 -9.90 -19.02
C ASN A 471 17.45 -9.13 -18.87
N ASP A 472 17.36 -7.99 -18.21
CA ASP A 472 18.45 -7.13 -17.79
C ASP A 472 18.71 -7.27 -16.29
N LEU A 473 19.91 -6.99 -15.84
CA LEU A 473 20.23 -6.77 -14.43
C LEU A 473 20.15 -5.27 -14.14
N ILE A 474 19.19 -4.88 -13.32
CA ILE A 474 18.98 -3.51 -12.86
C ILE A 474 19.51 -3.42 -11.43
N VAL A 475 20.35 -2.42 -11.14
CA VAL A 475 20.99 -2.25 -9.82
C VAL A 475 20.92 -0.81 -9.35
N ILE A 476 20.84 -0.62 -8.04
CA ILE A 476 21.27 0.61 -7.37
C ILE A 476 22.72 0.38 -6.95
N GLU A 477 23.64 1.11 -7.58
CA GLU A 477 25.07 1.09 -7.26
C GLU A 477 25.39 2.11 -6.18
N GLY A 478 26.18 1.73 -5.19
CA GLY A 478 26.53 2.57 -4.06
C GLY A 478 28.02 2.82 -3.90
N ASP A 479 28.44 3.13 -2.70
CA ASP A 479 29.85 3.28 -2.33
C ASP A 479 30.22 2.42 -1.11
N TYR A 480 31.53 2.19 -0.95
CA TYR A 480 32.08 1.40 0.17
C TYR A 480 32.36 2.23 1.44
N LEU A 481 31.92 3.49 1.50
CA LEU A 481 32.31 4.42 2.57
C LEU A 481 31.48 4.24 3.85
N GLN A 482 30.37 3.50 3.82
CA GLN A 482 29.47 3.33 4.96
C GLN A 482 29.05 1.87 5.13
N GLU A 483 29.95 1.01 5.58
CA GLU A 483 29.56 -0.35 6.00
C GLU A 483 28.81 -0.32 7.34
N PRO A 484 27.69 -1.07 7.50
CA PRO A 484 27.05 -2.04 6.60
C PRO A 484 25.89 -1.47 5.77
N LYS A 485 25.68 -0.15 5.70
CA LYS A 485 24.62 0.47 4.90
C LYS A 485 25.18 0.95 3.57
N CYS A 486 24.55 0.50 2.51
CA CYS A 486 24.85 0.92 1.15
C CYS A 486 24.05 2.18 0.82
N ASN A 487 24.72 3.29 0.48
CA ASN A 487 24.05 4.48 -0.06
C ASN A 487 24.06 4.40 -1.58
N GLY A 488 22.89 4.38 -2.19
CA GLY A 488 22.76 4.27 -3.64
C GLY A 488 23.16 5.57 -4.34
N ASN A 489 24.17 5.52 -5.20
CA ASN A 489 24.68 6.67 -5.95
C ASN A 489 24.15 6.73 -7.38
N HIS A 490 23.88 5.59 -8.00
CA HIS A 490 23.44 5.48 -9.37
C HIS A 490 22.43 4.34 -9.52
N VAL A 491 21.49 4.50 -10.45
CA VAL A 491 20.75 3.39 -11.03
C VAL A 491 21.48 2.96 -12.29
N ALA A 492 21.74 1.68 -12.46
CA ALA A 492 22.40 1.15 -13.65
C ALA A 492 21.67 -0.07 -14.22
N VAL A 493 21.72 -0.21 -15.53
CA VAL A 493 21.20 -1.36 -16.27
C VAL A 493 22.36 -2.07 -16.95
N TRP A 494 22.48 -3.35 -16.67
CA TRP A 494 23.53 -4.22 -17.19
C TRP A 494 22.92 -5.32 -18.04
N LYS A 495 23.50 -5.58 -19.20
CA LYS A 495 23.06 -6.63 -20.12
C LYS A 495 24.02 -7.79 -20.15
N TRP A 496 23.46 -9.01 -20.22
CA TRP A 496 24.25 -10.21 -20.46
C TRP A 496 24.76 -10.26 -21.89
N ASN A 497 26.09 -10.43 -22.08
CA ASN A 497 26.76 -10.42 -23.37
C ASN A 497 27.27 -11.79 -23.83
N GLY A 498 26.81 -12.88 -23.16
CA GLY A 498 27.20 -14.27 -23.47
C GLY A 498 28.31 -14.82 -22.58
N TRP A 499 29.03 -14.00 -21.82
CA TRP A 499 30.05 -14.43 -20.87
C TRP A 499 30.07 -13.64 -19.56
N GLY A 500 29.25 -12.60 -19.44
CA GLY A 500 29.12 -11.78 -18.25
C GLY A 500 28.23 -10.56 -18.49
N PHE A 501 28.11 -9.70 -17.48
CA PHE A 501 27.33 -8.47 -17.57
C PHE A 501 28.18 -7.29 -18.02
N SER A 502 27.65 -6.51 -18.97
CA SER A 502 28.22 -5.25 -19.42
C SER A 502 27.26 -4.10 -19.13
N ASN A 503 27.78 -2.97 -18.61
CA ASN A 503 26.96 -1.80 -18.36
C ASN A 503 26.39 -1.24 -19.67
N ASN A 504 25.07 -1.13 -19.74
CA ASN A 504 24.36 -0.59 -20.90
C ASN A 504 23.90 0.85 -20.66
N TRP A 505 23.55 1.16 -19.42
CA TRP A 505 23.07 2.48 -19.03
C TRP A 505 23.34 2.74 -17.54
N ARG A 506 23.56 4.01 -17.19
CA ARG A 506 23.71 4.48 -15.81
C ARG A 506 23.10 5.88 -15.70
N SER A 507 22.37 6.13 -14.61
CA SER A 507 21.83 7.44 -14.29
C SER A 507 22.92 8.46 -13.95
N GLU A 508 22.54 9.74 -13.89
CA GLU A 508 23.37 10.72 -13.18
C GLU A 508 23.47 10.36 -11.69
N LYS A 509 24.50 10.90 -11.03
CA LYS A 509 24.71 10.66 -9.59
C LYS A 509 23.55 11.24 -8.79
N GLY A 510 22.99 10.44 -7.91
CA GLY A 510 21.86 10.79 -7.04
C GLY A 510 22.03 10.19 -5.66
N ASP A 511 20.93 10.06 -4.96
CA ASP A 511 20.77 9.33 -3.71
C ASP A 511 19.53 8.46 -3.88
N PHE A 512 19.74 7.16 -4.16
CA PHE A 512 18.72 6.23 -4.60
C PHE A 512 18.51 5.10 -3.60
N SER A 513 17.24 4.71 -3.44
CA SER A 513 16.80 3.53 -2.66
C SER A 513 15.49 2.98 -3.21
N ASN A 514 15.07 1.81 -2.73
CA ASN A 514 13.81 1.17 -3.08
C ASN A 514 13.66 0.95 -4.59
N LEU A 515 14.46 0.05 -5.14
CA LEU A 515 14.43 -0.32 -6.55
C LEU A 515 13.23 -1.21 -6.86
N GLU A 516 12.36 -0.75 -7.74
CA GLU A 516 11.18 -1.46 -8.20
C GLU A 516 11.08 -1.45 -9.73
N ILE A 517 10.49 -2.50 -10.28
CA ILE A 517 10.16 -2.57 -11.71
C ILE A 517 8.66 -2.70 -11.83
N GLU A 518 8.02 -1.71 -12.43
CA GLU A 518 6.58 -1.70 -12.66
C GLU A 518 6.23 -1.71 -14.14
N GLU A 519 5.13 -2.37 -14.48
CA GLU A 519 4.54 -2.31 -15.80
C GLU A 519 3.43 -1.26 -15.82
N ILE A 520 3.65 -0.17 -16.56
CA ILE A 520 2.72 0.94 -16.73
C ILE A 520 2.42 1.08 -18.22
N ASP A 521 1.14 1.01 -18.61
CA ASP A 521 0.70 1.08 -20.01
C ASP A 521 1.42 0.07 -20.95
N GLY A 522 1.67 -1.13 -20.45
CA GLY A 522 2.35 -2.20 -21.21
C GLY A 522 3.85 -1.97 -21.41
N LYS A 523 4.46 -1.08 -20.63
CA LYS A 523 5.92 -0.85 -20.60
C LYS A 523 6.46 -1.00 -19.19
N LYS A 524 7.60 -1.61 -19.05
CA LYS A 524 8.30 -1.68 -17.76
C LYS A 524 9.04 -0.39 -17.46
N HIS A 525 8.95 0.06 -16.23
CA HIS A 525 9.57 1.27 -15.71
C HIS A 525 10.45 0.91 -14.52
N ILE A 526 11.58 1.56 -14.42
CA ILE A 526 12.46 1.48 -13.25
C ILE A 526 12.06 2.62 -12.30
N LEU A 527 11.69 2.29 -11.08
CA LEU A 527 11.30 3.22 -10.03
C LEU A 527 12.33 3.16 -8.90
N THR A 528 12.67 4.32 -8.36
CA THR A 528 13.55 4.43 -7.19
C THR A 528 13.18 5.66 -6.38
N ASP A 529 13.33 5.59 -5.07
CA ASP A 529 13.24 6.76 -4.21
C ASP A 529 14.51 7.60 -4.30
N SER A 530 14.38 8.90 -4.04
CA SER A 530 15.51 9.81 -3.86
C SER A 530 15.46 10.38 -2.44
N ASN A 531 16.53 10.20 -1.67
CA ASN A 531 16.61 10.64 -0.27
C ASN A 531 17.11 12.09 -0.11
N ARG A 532 16.97 12.94 -1.12
CA ARG A 532 17.30 14.36 -0.95
C ARG A 532 16.13 15.10 -0.30
N ASP A 533 16.39 15.60 0.92
CA ASP A 533 15.59 16.64 1.61
C ASP A 533 15.41 17.92 0.77
#